data_2f06d0cd665c7179552d7c9adf8b2ca8
#
_entry.id   2f06d0cd665c7179552d7c9adf8b2ca8
#
_cell.length_a   1.000
_cell.length_b   1.000
_cell.length_c   1.000
_cell.angle_alpha   90.00
_cell.angle_beta   90.00
_cell.angle_gamma   90.00
#
_symmetry.space_group_name_H-M   'P 1'
#
loop_
_entity.id
_entity.type
_entity.pdbx_description
1 polymer ?
#
loop_
_entity_poly.entity_id
_entity_poly.type
_entity_poly.pdbx_seq_one_letter_code
_entity_poly.pdbx_strand_id
1 'polypeptide(L)'
;MRQIKPGVPVQVASDSGKALVNKGLLRLGLIESDSATFDAADASFCPPTGCPQRGLYLWHGYGGHGIGLEVHDPAQYYGPTGQFGIGDVFTVEPGIYVSPDDLAALPDTPRNRAMRAKIGAAFEKYKWIGVRIEDDYALTRSGLENLSAGAPREMNEIEALMREPAPDVPGGGKCGTGGVR
;
A
#
# COMPACT_ATOMS: atom_id res chain seq x y z
N MET A 1 5.51 -4.79 11.89
CA MET A 1 5.57 -6.18 12.36
C MET A 1 5.81 -6.32 13.88
N ARG A 2 6.80 -5.68 14.50
CA ARG A 2 7.07 -5.83 15.96
C ARG A 2 5.89 -5.49 16.88
N GLN A 3 4.89 -4.76 16.40
CA GLN A 3 3.71 -4.34 17.16
C GLN A 3 2.52 -5.31 17.02
N ILE A 4 2.59 -6.27 16.09
CA ILE A 4 1.53 -7.26 15.88
C ILE A 4 1.71 -8.35 16.94
N LYS A 5 0.82 -8.33 17.92
CA LYS A 5 0.80 -9.27 19.07
C LYS A 5 -0.65 -9.50 19.48
N PRO A 6 -0.96 -10.65 20.10
CA PRO A 6 -2.30 -10.91 20.61
C PRO A 6 -2.78 -9.80 21.56
N GLY A 7 -4.01 -9.34 21.37
CA GLY A 7 -4.65 -8.28 22.16
C GLY A 7 -4.24 -6.85 21.80
N VAL A 8 -3.30 -6.66 20.87
CA VAL A 8 -2.95 -5.30 20.39
C VAL A 8 -3.99 -4.85 19.36
N PRO A 9 -4.48 -3.60 19.45
CA PRO A 9 -5.37 -3.07 18.44
C PRO A 9 -4.72 -3.05 17.05
N VAL A 10 -5.46 -3.48 16.03
CA VAL A 10 -4.99 -3.48 14.62
C VAL A 10 -4.58 -2.09 14.17
N GLN A 11 -5.27 -1.06 14.69
CA GLN A 11 -4.97 0.34 14.40
C GLN A 11 -3.51 0.74 14.71
N VAL A 12 -2.89 0.15 15.74
CA VAL A 12 -1.50 0.45 16.12
C VAL A 12 -0.51 0.07 15.01
N ALA A 13 -0.71 -1.10 14.37
CA ALA A 13 0.11 -1.53 13.24
C ALA A 13 -0.14 -0.64 12.01
N SER A 14 -1.40 -0.32 11.73
CA SER A 14 -1.81 0.58 10.65
C SER A 14 -1.17 1.97 10.79
N ASP A 15 -1.22 2.56 11.99
CA ASP A 15 -0.65 3.90 12.23
C ASP A 15 0.87 3.92 12.09
N SER A 16 1.54 2.86 12.52
CA SER A 16 2.99 2.73 12.32
C SER A 16 3.36 2.64 10.85
N GLY A 17 2.59 1.90 10.09
CA GLY A 17 2.78 1.81 8.66
C GLY A 17 2.54 3.14 7.95
N LYS A 18 1.45 3.85 8.27
CA LYS A 18 1.17 5.21 7.76
C LYS A 18 2.31 6.17 8.04
N ALA A 19 2.90 6.10 9.25
CA ALA A 19 4.03 6.95 9.62
C ALA A 19 5.29 6.66 8.77
N LEU A 20 5.54 5.39 8.44
CA LEU A 20 6.65 5.01 7.55
C LEU A 20 6.42 5.51 6.11
N VAL A 21 5.22 5.35 5.59
CA VAL A 21 4.84 5.84 4.26
C VAL A 21 4.96 7.36 4.19
N ASN A 22 4.46 8.10 5.19
CA ASN A 22 4.61 9.56 5.25
C ASN A 22 6.08 9.99 5.14
N LYS A 23 6.97 9.36 5.92
CA LYS A 23 8.42 9.64 5.84
C LYS A 23 8.98 9.39 4.44
N GLY A 24 8.53 8.32 3.78
CA GLY A 24 8.91 8.00 2.41
C GLY A 24 8.43 9.07 1.42
N LEU A 25 7.15 9.41 1.45
CA LEU A 25 6.55 10.42 0.58
C LEU A 25 7.18 11.81 0.75
N LEU A 26 7.49 12.21 2.00
CA LEU A 26 8.25 13.43 2.29
C LEU A 26 9.63 13.44 1.64
N ARG A 27 10.38 12.34 1.78
CA ARG A 27 11.70 12.21 1.18
C ARG A 27 11.68 12.26 -0.35
N LEU A 28 10.59 11.78 -0.96
CA LEU A 28 10.36 11.84 -2.40
C LEU A 28 9.84 13.21 -2.86
N GLY A 29 9.42 14.09 -1.95
CA GLY A 29 8.81 15.38 -2.27
C GLY A 29 7.36 15.28 -2.77
N LEU A 30 6.71 14.16 -2.54
CA LEU A 30 5.33 13.89 -2.97
C LEU A 30 4.27 14.46 -2.01
N ILE A 31 4.65 14.78 -0.77
CA ILE A 31 3.82 15.52 0.20
C ILE A 31 4.63 16.67 0.80
N GLU A 32 3.94 17.72 1.26
CA GLU A 32 4.58 18.93 1.82
C GLU A 32 5.03 18.76 3.27
N SER A 33 4.26 18.02 4.06
CA SER A 33 4.52 17.69 5.47
C SER A 33 3.66 16.53 5.93
N ASP A 34 3.92 16.00 7.13
CA ASP A 34 3.13 14.92 7.73
C ASP A 34 1.67 15.33 8.00
N SER A 35 1.42 16.62 8.21
CA SER A 35 0.09 17.21 8.48
C SER A 35 -0.53 17.92 7.29
N ALA A 36 0.16 17.96 6.15
CA ALA A 36 -0.34 18.64 4.96
C ALA A 36 -1.62 17.97 4.44
N THR A 37 -2.56 18.82 3.99
CA THR A 37 -3.87 18.38 3.52
C THR A 37 -4.17 18.91 2.11
N PHE A 38 -5.15 18.29 1.47
CA PHE A 38 -5.73 18.73 0.20
C PHE A 38 -7.26 18.75 0.30
N ASP A 39 -7.91 19.39 -0.64
CA ASP A 39 -9.37 19.42 -0.76
C ASP A 39 -9.80 18.34 -1.77
N ALA A 40 -10.51 17.31 -1.31
CA ALA A 40 -11.07 16.27 -2.16
C ALA A 40 -12.40 16.72 -2.77
N ALA A 41 -12.77 16.14 -3.92
CA ALA A 41 -14.10 16.37 -4.53
C ALA A 41 -15.22 15.79 -3.64
N ASP A 42 -14.98 14.62 -3.03
CA ASP A 42 -15.82 14.07 -1.96
C ASP A 42 -15.02 14.06 -0.65
N ALA A 43 -15.39 14.96 0.25
CA ALA A 43 -14.74 15.12 1.54
C ALA A 43 -15.43 14.32 2.67
N SER A 44 -16.39 13.44 2.36
CA SER A 44 -17.19 12.70 3.36
C SER A 44 -16.33 11.84 4.30
N PHE A 45 -15.18 11.38 3.81
CA PHE A 45 -14.23 10.56 4.58
C PHE A 45 -13.04 11.34 5.15
N CYS A 46 -13.03 12.68 5.00
CA CYS A 46 -11.92 13.51 5.41
C CYS A 46 -12.28 14.35 6.63
N PRO A 47 -11.30 14.68 7.49
CA PRO A 47 -11.52 15.68 8.55
C PRO A 47 -11.95 17.04 7.96
N PRO A 48 -12.63 17.89 8.75
CA PRO A 48 -13.00 19.25 8.32
C PRO A 48 -11.78 20.11 7.90
N THR A 49 -10.58 19.74 8.33
CA THR A 49 -9.33 20.41 7.98
C THR A 49 -8.78 20.05 6.61
N GLY A 50 -9.41 19.11 5.89
CA GLY A 50 -9.01 18.56 4.60
C GLY A 50 -8.45 17.14 4.69
N CYS A 51 -8.33 16.50 3.53
CA CYS A 51 -7.79 15.15 3.42
C CYS A 51 -6.27 15.16 3.59
N PRO A 52 -5.67 14.23 4.33
CA PRO A 52 -4.21 14.13 4.40
C PRO A 52 -3.59 13.88 3.02
N GLN A 53 -2.54 14.63 2.65
CA GLN A 53 -1.92 14.51 1.31
C GLN A 53 -1.43 13.11 0.95
N ARG A 54 -1.04 12.29 1.94
CA ARG A 54 -0.72 10.87 1.68
C ARG A 54 -1.88 10.09 1.04
N GLY A 55 -3.12 10.52 1.26
CA GLY A 55 -4.31 9.88 0.68
C GLY A 55 -4.34 9.91 -0.84
N LEU A 56 -3.60 10.83 -1.49
CA LEU A 56 -3.43 10.86 -2.95
C LEU A 56 -2.68 9.66 -3.52
N TYR A 57 -1.93 8.94 -2.68
CA TYR A 57 -1.02 7.88 -3.09
C TYR A 57 -1.38 6.51 -2.53
N LEU A 58 -2.35 6.46 -1.60
CA LEU A 58 -2.75 5.26 -0.89
C LEU A 58 -4.13 4.81 -1.41
N TRP A 59 -4.14 3.94 -2.39
CA TRP A 59 -5.38 3.36 -2.87
C TRP A 59 -5.96 2.41 -1.81
N HIS A 60 -7.22 2.65 -1.42
CA HIS A 60 -7.98 1.89 -0.41
C HIS A 60 -7.37 1.81 1.00
N GLY A 61 -6.62 2.82 1.41
CA GLY A 61 -6.10 2.89 2.76
C GLY A 61 -4.83 2.06 2.95
N TYR A 62 -4.36 2.03 4.20
CA TYR A 62 -3.21 1.24 4.60
C TYR A 62 -3.70 -0.19 4.85
N GLY A 63 -3.53 -1.04 3.84
CA GLY A 63 -4.25 -2.27 3.71
C GLY A 63 -3.64 -3.46 4.40
N GLY A 64 -4.51 -4.26 4.81
CA GLY A 64 -4.45 -5.67 5.14
C GLY A 64 -5.86 -6.16 5.31
N HIS A 65 -6.10 -7.40 5.05
CA HIS A 65 -7.38 -8.08 5.21
C HIS A 65 -7.17 -9.50 5.74
N GLY A 66 -8.22 -10.10 6.27
CA GLY A 66 -8.21 -11.50 6.66
C GLY A 66 -8.09 -12.40 5.43
N ILE A 67 -7.46 -13.55 5.61
CA ILE A 67 -7.40 -14.62 4.62
C ILE A 67 -8.29 -15.76 5.12
N GLY A 68 -9.29 -16.16 4.32
CA GLY A 68 -10.23 -17.21 4.67
C GLY A 68 -10.94 -17.77 3.45
N LEU A 69 -12.27 -17.79 3.47
CA LEU A 69 -13.07 -18.32 2.35
C LEU A 69 -13.12 -17.36 1.15
N GLU A 70 -12.87 -16.08 1.39
CA GLU A 70 -12.80 -15.04 0.35
C GLU A 70 -11.40 -14.42 0.30
N VAL A 71 -11.05 -13.82 -0.84
CA VAL A 71 -9.79 -13.08 -1.02
C VAL A 71 -9.68 -11.96 0.01
N HIS A 72 -10.77 -11.21 0.20
CA HIS A 72 -10.90 -10.20 1.24
C HIS A 72 -11.93 -10.67 2.25
N ASP A 73 -11.52 -11.50 3.20
CA ASP A 73 -12.40 -11.92 4.28
C ASP A 73 -12.91 -10.70 5.06
N PRO A 74 -14.14 -10.76 5.59
CA PRO A 74 -14.83 -9.58 6.12
C PRO A 74 -13.96 -8.77 7.09
N ALA A 75 -13.87 -7.48 6.83
CA ALA A 75 -13.09 -6.50 7.58
C ALA A 75 -13.55 -6.28 9.05
N GLN A 76 -14.50 -7.06 9.54
CA GLN A 76 -14.94 -7.00 10.93
C GLN A 76 -13.82 -7.30 11.93
N TYR A 77 -12.76 -8.01 11.51
CA TYR A 77 -11.55 -8.21 12.30
C TYR A 77 -10.68 -6.97 12.37
N TYR A 78 -10.80 -6.06 11.40
CA TYR A 78 -9.96 -4.88 11.22
C TYR A 78 -10.70 -3.56 11.44
N GLY A 79 -11.90 -3.60 12.01
CA GLY A 79 -12.62 -2.39 12.42
C GLY A 79 -11.85 -1.60 13.50
N PRO A 80 -12.26 -0.36 13.81
CA PRO A 80 -11.57 0.50 14.78
C PRO A 80 -11.45 -0.10 16.19
N THR A 81 -12.21 -1.15 16.49
CA THR A 81 -12.19 -1.89 17.75
C THR A 81 -11.50 -3.26 17.62
N GLY A 82 -11.04 -3.62 16.40
CA GLY A 82 -10.41 -4.90 16.15
C GLY A 82 -9.07 -5.05 16.86
N GLN A 83 -8.83 -6.24 17.40
CA GLN A 83 -7.55 -6.62 18.01
C GLN A 83 -7.03 -7.87 17.34
N PHE A 84 -5.72 -7.98 17.24
CA PHE A 84 -5.08 -9.21 16.78
C PHE A 84 -5.33 -10.36 17.75
N GLY A 85 -5.74 -11.51 17.24
CA GLY A 85 -5.97 -12.75 17.98
C GLY A 85 -5.02 -13.87 17.56
N ILE A 86 -4.73 -14.81 18.48
CA ILE A 86 -4.06 -16.04 18.10
C ILE A 86 -4.95 -16.83 17.15
N GLY A 87 -4.42 -17.24 15.99
CA GLY A 87 -5.15 -17.90 14.93
C GLY A 87 -5.54 -16.96 13.76
N ASP A 88 -5.37 -15.64 13.90
CA ASP A 88 -5.60 -14.73 12.80
C ASP A 88 -4.59 -14.97 11.67
N VAL A 89 -5.11 -15.05 10.45
CA VAL A 89 -4.35 -15.08 9.20
C VAL A 89 -4.74 -13.86 8.38
N PHE A 90 -3.77 -13.06 7.97
CA PHE A 90 -4.03 -11.76 7.34
C PHE A 90 -2.88 -11.29 6.46
N THR A 91 -3.19 -10.38 5.54
CA THR A 91 -2.21 -9.71 4.70
C THR A 91 -1.66 -8.44 5.37
N VAL A 92 -0.46 -8.04 4.97
CA VAL A 92 0.09 -6.69 5.17
C VAL A 92 0.61 -6.20 3.83
N GLU A 93 -0.10 -5.25 3.23
CA GLU A 93 0.04 -4.91 1.83
C GLU A 93 0.11 -3.39 1.57
N PRO A 94 1.15 -2.70 2.06
CA PRO A 94 1.33 -1.29 1.76
C PRO A 94 1.55 -1.07 0.27
N GLY A 95 0.74 -0.17 -0.33
CA GLY A 95 0.86 0.22 -1.73
C GLY A 95 0.97 1.72 -1.88
N ILE A 96 1.76 2.19 -2.85
CA ILE A 96 1.88 3.60 -3.25
C ILE A 96 1.66 3.67 -4.75
N TYR A 97 0.76 4.56 -5.18
CA TYR A 97 0.41 4.76 -6.57
C TYR A 97 0.43 6.25 -6.91
N VAL A 98 1.20 6.63 -7.90
CA VAL A 98 1.29 8.03 -8.35
C VAL A 98 0.49 8.18 -9.64
N SER A 99 -0.82 8.41 -9.47
CA SER A 99 -1.79 8.51 -10.56
C SER A 99 -1.99 9.96 -10.99
N PRO A 100 -1.69 10.32 -12.25
CA PRO A 100 -2.02 11.64 -12.77
C PRO A 100 -3.52 11.93 -12.77
N ASP A 101 -4.35 10.90 -12.96
CA ASP A 101 -5.81 11.04 -13.00
C ASP A 101 -6.36 11.45 -11.63
N ASP A 102 -5.80 10.89 -10.53
CA ASP A 102 -6.21 11.25 -9.18
C ASP A 102 -5.86 12.71 -8.86
N LEU A 103 -4.67 13.17 -9.27
CA LEU A 103 -4.30 14.57 -9.10
C LEU A 103 -5.14 15.52 -9.98
N ALA A 104 -5.46 15.11 -11.20
CA ALA A 104 -6.27 15.90 -12.14
C ALA A 104 -7.73 16.03 -11.67
N ALA A 105 -8.28 14.99 -11.02
CA ALA A 105 -9.66 14.97 -10.52
C ALA A 105 -9.88 15.89 -9.31
N LEU A 106 -8.84 16.43 -8.69
CA LEU A 106 -8.98 17.32 -7.54
C LEU A 106 -9.62 18.65 -7.93
N PRO A 107 -10.52 19.20 -7.11
CA PRO A 107 -11.14 20.48 -7.33
C PRO A 107 -10.11 21.62 -7.38
N ASP A 108 -10.41 22.67 -8.18
CA ASP A 108 -9.53 23.82 -8.33
C ASP A 108 -9.71 24.82 -7.16
N THR A 109 -9.13 24.49 -6.03
CA THR A 109 -9.10 25.34 -4.82
C THR A 109 -7.74 26.02 -4.63
N PRO A 110 -7.67 27.13 -3.86
CA PRO A 110 -6.39 27.75 -3.53
C PRO A 110 -5.41 26.79 -2.88
N ARG A 111 -5.88 25.89 -1.99
CA ARG A 111 -5.08 24.87 -1.32
C ARG A 111 -4.50 23.89 -2.35
N ASN A 112 -5.31 23.34 -3.21
CA ASN A 112 -4.88 22.37 -4.21
C ASN A 112 -3.93 22.97 -5.24
N ARG A 113 -4.14 24.24 -5.62
CA ARG A 113 -3.19 24.96 -6.48
C ARG A 113 -1.82 25.14 -5.82
N ALA A 114 -1.81 25.56 -4.55
CA ALA A 114 -0.57 25.69 -3.77
C ALA A 114 0.16 24.35 -3.62
N MET A 115 -0.56 23.29 -3.29
CA MET A 115 -0.03 21.94 -3.20
C MET A 115 0.60 21.51 -4.54
N ARG A 116 -0.16 21.59 -5.64
CA ARG A 116 0.34 21.22 -6.99
C ARG A 116 1.63 21.97 -7.36
N ALA A 117 1.72 23.24 -6.99
CA ALA A 117 2.92 24.04 -7.24
C ALA A 117 4.14 23.51 -6.48
N LYS A 118 3.96 22.99 -5.27
CA LYS A 118 5.04 22.47 -4.44
C LYS A 118 5.47 21.05 -4.78
N ILE A 119 4.52 20.13 -4.97
CA ILE A 119 4.83 18.72 -5.23
C ILE A 119 5.03 18.43 -6.72
N GLY A 120 4.70 19.34 -7.62
CA GLY A 120 4.59 19.09 -9.06
C GLY A 120 5.83 18.49 -9.71
N ALA A 121 7.03 18.99 -9.37
CA ALA A 121 8.27 18.45 -9.91
C ALA A 121 8.53 16.98 -9.50
N ALA A 122 8.25 16.64 -8.24
CA ALA A 122 8.38 15.27 -7.75
C ALA A 122 7.27 14.40 -8.35
N PHE A 123 6.05 14.92 -8.42
CA PHE A 123 4.92 14.22 -9.02
C PHE A 123 5.20 13.84 -10.48
N GLU A 124 5.68 14.76 -11.31
CA GLU A 124 6.05 14.50 -12.70
C GLU A 124 7.14 13.42 -12.84
N LYS A 125 8.08 13.39 -11.89
CA LYS A 125 9.15 12.38 -11.89
C LYS A 125 8.63 10.96 -11.61
N TYR A 126 7.62 10.82 -10.75
CA TYR A 126 7.15 9.53 -10.27
C TYR A 126 5.77 9.12 -10.84
N LYS A 127 5.12 9.97 -11.63
CA LYS A 127 3.82 9.64 -12.23
C LYS A 127 3.87 8.31 -12.99
N TRP A 128 2.76 7.58 -12.94
CA TRP A 128 2.58 6.24 -13.51
C TRP A 128 3.36 5.13 -12.78
N ILE A 129 3.99 5.43 -11.66
CA ILE A 129 4.62 4.42 -10.84
C ILE A 129 3.63 3.95 -9.77
N GLY A 130 3.37 2.64 -9.74
CA GLY A 130 2.64 1.96 -8.69
C GLY A 130 3.46 0.81 -8.14
N VAL A 131 3.55 0.71 -6.82
CA VAL A 131 4.25 -0.39 -6.14
C VAL A 131 3.41 -0.86 -4.97
N ARG A 132 3.18 -2.17 -4.87
CA ARG A 132 2.64 -2.83 -3.69
C ARG A 132 3.59 -3.93 -3.27
N ILE A 133 3.78 -4.06 -1.97
CA ILE A 133 4.44 -5.20 -1.35
C ILE A 133 3.37 -5.87 -0.49
N GLU A 134 3.21 -7.17 -0.62
CA GLU A 134 2.21 -7.93 0.11
C GLU A 134 2.86 -9.15 0.76
N ASP A 135 2.64 -9.27 2.05
CA ASP A 135 3.05 -10.43 2.83
C ASP A 135 1.86 -11.00 3.59
N ASP A 136 1.79 -12.32 3.64
CA ASP A 136 0.83 -13.06 4.42
C ASP A 136 1.40 -13.46 5.77
N TYR A 137 0.62 -13.26 6.81
CA TYR A 137 1.03 -13.56 8.18
C TYR A 137 0.00 -14.42 8.91
N ALA A 138 0.49 -15.32 9.74
CA ALA A 138 -0.30 -16.01 10.77
C ALA A 138 0.16 -15.57 12.16
N LEU A 139 -0.77 -15.19 13.03
CA LEU A 139 -0.46 -14.93 14.45
C LEU A 139 -0.66 -16.19 15.27
N THR A 140 0.43 -16.84 15.61
CA THR A 140 0.47 -18.11 16.34
C THR A 140 0.78 -17.90 17.83
N ARG A 141 0.71 -18.97 18.62
CA ARG A 141 1.13 -18.94 20.03
C ARG A 141 2.63 -18.68 20.20
N SER A 142 3.43 -19.03 19.19
CA SER A 142 4.87 -18.80 19.15
C SER A 142 5.26 -17.42 18.62
N GLY A 143 4.30 -16.65 18.08
CA GLY A 143 4.52 -15.32 17.55
C GLY A 143 3.97 -15.14 16.15
N LEU A 144 4.40 -14.07 15.50
CA LEU A 144 4.01 -13.73 14.13
C LEU A 144 4.87 -14.55 13.15
N GLU A 145 4.23 -15.34 12.32
CA GLU A 145 4.82 -16.15 11.26
C GLU A 145 4.55 -15.52 9.90
N ASN A 146 5.58 -15.30 9.09
CA ASN A 146 5.43 -14.84 7.71
C ASN A 146 5.29 -16.06 6.79
N LEU A 147 4.10 -16.25 6.22
CA LEU A 147 3.76 -17.38 5.35
C LEU A 147 4.34 -17.18 3.93
N SER A 148 4.54 -15.94 3.50
CA SER A 148 5.10 -15.55 2.21
C SER A 148 6.61 -15.29 2.24
N ALA A 149 7.32 -15.68 3.31
CA ALA A 149 8.75 -15.40 3.50
C ALA A 149 9.65 -15.88 2.36
N GLY A 150 9.21 -16.88 1.59
CA GLY A 150 9.95 -17.41 0.43
C GLY A 150 9.83 -16.56 -0.83
N ALA A 151 8.93 -15.58 -0.88
CA ALA A 151 8.77 -14.67 -2.02
C ALA A 151 9.81 -13.54 -1.95
N PRO A 152 10.59 -13.29 -2.99
CA PRO A 152 11.57 -12.20 -3.01
C PRO A 152 10.88 -10.84 -2.98
N ARG A 153 11.43 -9.90 -2.17
CA ARG A 153 10.90 -8.53 -2.02
C ARG A 153 11.94 -7.47 -2.33
N GLU A 154 13.20 -7.79 -2.14
CA GLU A 154 14.30 -6.89 -2.45
C GLU A 154 14.55 -6.84 -3.96
N MET A 155 14.85 -5.66 -4.49
CA MET A 155 15.02 -5.43 -5.92
C MET A 155 16.02 -6.41 -6.56
N ASN A 156 17.16 -6.61 -5.90
CA ASN A 156 18.20 -7.51 -6.38
C ASN A 156 17.75 -8.99 -6.40
N GLU A 157 16.92 -9.41 -5.47
CA GLU A 157 16.36 -10.77 -5.42
C GLU A 157 15.33 -10.98 -6.54
N ILE A 158 14.43 -9.99 -6.73
CA ILE A 158 13.44 -10.01 -7.81
C ILE A 158 14.14 -10.04 -9.17
N GLU A 159 15.14 -9.17 -9.38
CA GLU A 159 15.91 -9.13 -10.62
C GLU A 159 16.70 -10.42 -10.86
N ALA A 160 17.22 -11.06 -9.81
CA ALA A 160 17.90 -12.34 -9.92
C ALA A 160 16.92 -13.43 -10.38
N LEU A 161 15.76 -13.51 -9.73
CA LEU A 161 14.71 -14.48 -10.10
C LEU A 161 14.23 -14.28 -11.55
N MET A 162 14.06 -13.03 -11.99
CA MET A 162 13.62 -12.71 -13.35
C MET A 162 14.66 -13.09 -14.44
N ARG A 163 15.93 -13.27 -14.08
CA ARG A 163 16.99 -13.74 -15.00
C ARG A 163 17.05 -15.27 -15.10
N GLU A 164 16.39 -15.98 -14.20
CA GLU A 164 16.34 -17.44 -14.26
C GLU A 164 15.55 -17.89 -15.51
N PRO A 165 15.96 -18.97 -16.17
CA PRO A 165 15.16 -19.54 -17.23
C PRO A 165 13.81 -20.01 -16.68
N ALA A 166 12.74 -19.75 -17.43
CA ALA A 166 11.42 -20.24 -17.04
C ALA A 166 11.48 -21.77 -16.83
N PRO A 167 10.93 -22.28 -15.70
CA PRO A 167 10.91 -23.71 -15.46
C PRO A 167 10.14 -24.42 -16.59
N ASP A 168 10.63 -25.57 -17.03
CA ASP A 168 9.89 -26.43 -17.95
C ASP A 168 8.59 -26.89 -17.27
N VAL A 169 7.48 -26.29 -17.68
CA VAL A 169 6.15 -26.71 -17.22
C VAL A 169 5.69 -27.86 -18.11
N PRO A 170 5.56 -29.07 -17.58
CA PRO A 170 5.05 -30.20 -18.36
C PRO A 170 3.66 -29.88 -18.91
N GLY A 171 3.48 -29.83 -20.23
CA GLY A 171 2.22 -29.50 -20.89
C GLY A 171 1.94 -28.01 -21.12
N GLY A 172 2.84 -27.12 -20.72
CA GLY A 172 2.77 -25.70 -21.05
C GLY A 172 3.12 -25.45 -22.51
N GLY A 173 2.13 -25.09 -23.32
CA GLY A 173 2.36 -24.58 -24.65
C GLY A 173 3.29 -23.37 -24.58
N LYS A 174 4.33 -23.32 -25.46
CA LYS A 174 5.20 -22.15 -25.54
C LYS A 174 4.36 -20.90 -25.75
N CYS A 175 4.44 -19.98 -24.81
CA CYS A 175 3.86 -18.65 -24.97
C CYS A 175 4.52 -18.04 -26.22
N GLY A 176 3.78 -17.94 -27.34
CA GLY A 176 4.30 -17.43 -28.58
C GLY A 176 4.82 -16.00 -28.36
N THR A 177 6.05 -15.77 -28.83
CA THR A 177 6.60 -14.40 -28.98
C THR A 177 5.80 -13.68 -30.05
N GLY A 178 4.59 -13.24 -29.72
CA GLY A 178 3.82 -12.34 -30.58
C GLY A 178 4.51 -10.98 -30.57
N GLY A 179 5.32 -10.74 -31.57
CA GLY A 179 5.91 -9.44 -31.78
C GLY A 179 4.80 -8.38 -31.91
N VAL A 180 4.80 -7.43 -31.02
CA VAL A 180 4.06 -6.19 -31.17
C VAL A 180 4.79 -5.39 -32.26
N ARG A 181 4.11 -5.23 -33.39
CA ARG A 181 4.48 -4.26 -34.42
C ARG A 181 3.89 -2.92 -34.08
#